data_e8d4c5b3d1751f7f400ca69214c981de
#
_entry.id   e8d4c5b3d1751f7f400ca69214c981de
#
_cell.length_a   1.000
_cell.length_b   1.000
_cell.length_c   1.000
_cell.angle_alpha   90.00
_cell.angle_beta   90.00
_cell.angle_gamma   90.00
#
_symmetry.space_group_name_H-M   'P 1'
#
loop_
_entity.id
_entity.type
_entity.pdbx_description
1 polymer ?
#
loop_
_entity_poly.entity_id
_entity_poly.type
_entity_poly.pdbx_seq_one_letter_code
_entity_poly.pdbx_strand_id
1 'polypeptide(L)'
;MSRLLAAITLPLSIILTILVTIACSVPIIIAGIVKLLLPVPAVWRSVSAFCNFMMYCWCEGLAILLCLNPHLKWDVEGLESLNKKNWYLLICNHHSWADIVVLCVLFRKHIPMNKYFLKQQLAWVPFIGLACWALDMPFMKRYSRSYLIRHPERRGKDVETTRRSCEKFRAHPTTIVNFVEGSRFTEDKRQQTRSPYQNLLPPKAAGIAMALNVLGAQFDKLLNVTLCYPENDRTPFFDMLSGKLTRIVVRVDLVPIDAGLHGDYVNDKNFKRGFQKWLNTLWKEKDEQIDSIKSSYKNAGQ
;
A
#
# COMPACT_ATOMS: atom_id res chain seq x y z
N MET A 1 -13.74 -26.53 2.59
CA MET A 1 -12.61 -27.18 1.88
C MET A 1 -11.97 -28.23 2.77
N SER A 2 -11.72 -29.46 2.27
CA SER A 2 -11.11 -30.51 3.09
C SER A 2 -9.68 -30.14 3.50
N ARG A 3 -9.21 -30.65 4.66
CA ARG A 3 -7.81 -30.42 5.14
C ARG A 3 -6.78 -30.89 4.12
N LEU A 4 -7.07 -31.96 3.38
CA LEU A 4 -6.21 -32.54 2.33
C LEU A 4 -6.07 -31.57 1.16
N LEU A 5 -7.15 -30.97 0.69
CA LEU A 5 -7.12 -30.01 -0.43
C LEU A 5 -6.30 -28.77 -0.07
N ALA A 6 -6.46 -28.25 1.16
CA ALA A 6 -5.67 -27.11 1.64
C ALA A 6 -4.17 -27.44 1.76
N ALA A 7 -3.82 -28.68 2.12
CA ALA A 7 -2.43 -29.12 2.21
C ALA A 7 -1.73 -29.18 0.83
N ILE A 8 -2.48 -29.36 -0.24
CA ILE A 8 -1.95 -29.34 -1.63
C ILE A 8 -1.97 -27.90 -2.17
N THR A 9 -3.04 -27.18 -1.94
CA THR A 9 -3.23 -25.81 -2.49
C THR A 9 -2.19 -24.83 -1.97
N LEU A 10 -1.85 -24.91 -0.68
CA LEU A 10 -0.91 -23.98 -0.05
C LEU A 10 0.49 -24.02 -0.70
N PRO A 11 1.19 -25.18 -0.77
CA PRO A 11 2.51 -25.22 -1.40
C PRO A 11 2.45 -24.89 -2.90
N LEU A 12 1.42 -25.31 -3.61
CA LEU A 12 1.24 -24.98 -5.02
C LEU A 12 1.07 -23.48 -5.23
N SER A 13 0.24 -22.82 -4.45
CA SER A 13 0.04 -21.35 -4.53
C SER A 13 1.31 -20.60 -4.18
N ILE A 14 2.09 -21.05 -3.19
CA ILE A 14 3.38 -20.47 -2.85
C ILE A 14 4.35 -20.59 -4.04
N ILE A 15 4.50 -21.79 -4.62
CA ILE A 15 5.39 -22.03 -5.77
C ILE A 15 4.97 -21.15 -6.95
N LEU A 16 3.69 -21.13 -7.30
CA LEU A 16 3.19 -20.32 -8.41
C LEU A 16 3.39 -18.82 -8.16
N THR A 17 3.15 -18.33 -6.93
CA THR A 17 3.39 -16.94 -6.58
C THR A 17 4.87 -16.58 -6.70
N ILE A 18 5.78 -17.47 -6.27
CA ILE A 18 7.23 -17.28 -6.42
C ILE A 18 7.62 -17.25 -7.90
N LEU A 19 7.12 -18.19 -8.71
CA LEU A 19 7.41 -18.25 -10.14
C LEU A 19 6.95 -17.00 -10.88
N VAL A 20 5.72 -16.55 -10.64
CA VAL A 20 5.18 -15.29 -11.21
C VAL A 20 6.03 -14.11 -10.75
N THR A 21 6.42 -14.07 -9.48
CA THR A 21 7.26 -12.98 -8.94
C THR A 21 8.63 -12.96 -9.59
N ILE A 22 9.29 -14.09 -9.74
CA ILE A 22 10.61 -14.19 -10.42
C ILE A 22 10.46 -13.81 -11.91
N ALA A 23 9.47 -14.37 -12.61
CA ALA A 23 9.25 -14.11 -14.02
C ALA A 23 9.03 -12.63 -14.35
N CYS A 24 8.37 -11.89 -13.45
CA CYS A 24 8.15 -10.45 -13.63
C CYS A 24 9.30 -9.59 -13.06
N SER A 25 9.93 -10.00 -11.95
CA SER A 25 10.98 -9.19 -11.33
C SER A 25 12.30 -9.23 -12.09
N VAL A 26 12.66 -10.35 -12.71
CA VAL A 26 13.91 -10.47 -13.49
C VAL A 26 13.97 -9.47 -14.65
N PRO A 27 12.96 -9.37 -15.55
CA PRO A 27 12.93 -8.35 -16.58
C PRO A 27 12.94 -6.92 -16.02
N ILE A 28 12.24 -6.67 -14.90
CA ILE A 28 12.24 -5.34 -14.23
C ILE A 28 13.65 -4.98 -13.75
N ILE A 29 14.39 -5.94 -13.15
CA ILE A 29 15.75 -5.72 -12.64
C ILE A 29 16.70 -5.42 -13.80
N ILE A 30 16.63 -6.21 -14.88
CA ILE A 30 17.45 -5.98 -16.10
C ILE A 30 17.16 -4.60 -16.67
N ALA A 31 15.89 -4.22 -16.80
CA ALA A 31 15.48 -2.91 -17.26
C ALA A 31 15.97 -1.78 -16.31
N GLY A 32 15.97 -2.02 -14.99
CA GLY A 32 16.52 -1.10 -14.01
C GLY A 32 18.02 -0.89 -14.17
N ILE A 33 18.78 -1.93 -14.50
CA ILE A 33 20.22 -1.83 -14.81
C ILE A 33 20.44 -0.99 -16.08
N VAL A 34 19.65 -1.22 -17.14
CA VAL A 34 19.70 -0.40 -18.37
C VAL A 34 19.45 1.07 -18.04
N LYS A 35 18.47 1.36 -17.19
CA LYS A 35 18.14 2.71 -16.72
C LYS A 35 19.30 3.36 -15.95
N LEU A 36 20.08 2.58 -15.22
CA LEU A 36 21.25 3.04 -14.50
C LEU A 36 22.43 3.36 -15.44
N LEU A 37 22.64 2.50 -16.44
CA LEU A 37 23.77 2.61 -17.38
C LEU A 37 23.54 3.71 -18.44
N LEU A 38 22.28 3.95 -18.80
CA LEU A 38 21.87 4.91 -19.83
C LEU A 38 20.97 6.00 -19.24
N PRO A 39 21.52 7.04 -18.56
CA PRO A 39 20.74 8.08 -17.90
C PRO A 39 20.18 9.12 -18.88
N VAL A 40 19.58 8.66 -19.98
CA VAL A 40 18.96 9.49 -21.02
C VAL A 40 17.44 9.57 -20.74
N PRO A 41 16.82 10.77 -20.75
CA PRO A 41 15.40 10.92 -20.41
C PRO A 41 14.44 10.07 -21.25
N ALA A 42 14.73 9.84 -22.53
CA ALA A 42 13.92 8.99 -23.40
C ALA A 42 14.01 7.51 -22.97
N VAL A 43 15.23 7.02 -22.66
CA VAL A 43 15.44 5.66 -22.15
C VAL A 43 14.73 5.49 -20.80
N TRP A 44 14.85 6.47 -19.92
CA TRP A 44 14.17 6.44 -18.61
C TRP A 44 12.65 6.30 -18.73
N ARG A 45 12.03 7.06 -19.65
CA ARG A 45 10.57 6.98 -19.89
C ARG A 45 10.17 5.61 -20.42
N SER A 46 10.86 5.10 -21.43
CA SER A 46 10.56 3.80 -22.04
C SER A 46 10.75 2.64 -21.04
N VAL A 47 11.86 2.67 -20.29
CA VAL A 47 12.16 1.66 -19.27
C VAL A 47 11.15 1.72 -18.13
N SER A 48 10.76 2.90 -17.67
CA SER A 48 9.74 3.04 -16.61
C SER A 48 8.37 2.54 -17.08
N ALA A 49 8.00 2.80 -18.34
CA ALA A 49 6.77 2.25 -18.92
C ALA A 49 6.81 0.72 -18.98
N PHE A 50 7.93 0.13 -19.42
CA PHE A 50 8.14 -1.31 -19.43
C PHE A 50 8.07 -1.92 -18.03
N CYS A 51 8.75 -1.33 -17.04
CA CYS A 51 8.69 -1.80 -15.65
C CYS A 51 7.26 -1.76 -15.09
N ASN A 52 6.50 -0.69 -15.40
CA ASN A 52 5.09 -0.61 -14.98
C ASN A 52 4.22 -1.65 -15.68
N PHE A 53 4.49 -1.96 -16.96
CA PHE A 53 3.82 -3.04 -17.68
C PHE A 53 4.13 -4.41 -17.06
N MET A 54 5.38 -4.70 -16.73
CA MET A 54 5.75 -5.95 -16.05
C MET A 54 5.13 -6.06 -14.66
N MET A 55 5.01 -4.94 -13.92
CA MET A 55 4.26 -4.92 -12.66
C MET A 55 2.76 -5.19 -12.88
N TYR A 56 2.17 -4.67 -13.95
CA TYR A 56 0.80 -5.01 -14.34
C TYR A 56 0.66 -6.51 -14.63
N CYS A 57 1.59 -7.11 -15.37
CA CYS A 57 1.60 -8.57 -15.61
C CYS A 57 1.70 -9.37 -14.30
N TRP A 58 2.50 -8.90 -13.35
CA TRP A 58 2.57 -9.49 -12.02
C TRP A 58 1.22 -9.43 -11.30
N CYS A 59 0.54 -8.29 -11.32
CA CYS A 59 -0.79 -8.14 -10.74
C CYS A 59 -1.83 -9.06 -11.42
N GLU A 60 -1.77 -9.22 -12.75
CA GLU A 60 -2.65 -10.16 -13.49
C GLU A 60 -2.34 -11.61 -13.11
N GLY A 61 -1.06 -11.99 -12.98
CA GLY A 61 -0.68 -13.31 -12.50
C GLY A 61 -1.24 -13.61 -11.10
N LEU A 62 -1.15 -12.65 -10.19
CA LEU A 62 -1.77 -12.78 -8.85
C LEU A 62 -3.30 -12.85 -8.93
N ALA A 63 -3.93 -12.08 -9.83
CA ALA A 63 -5.37 -12.14 -10.02
C ALA A 63 -5.83 -13.52 -10.51
N ILE A 64 -5.09 -14.14 -11.45
CA ILE A 64 -5.36 -15.50 -11.92
C ILE A 64 -5.25 -16.49 -10.75
N LEU A 65 -4.21 -16.36 -9.91
CA LEU A 65 -4.05 -17.24 -8.74
C LEU A 65 -5.21 -17.08 -7.75
N LEU A 66 -5.71 -15.87 -7.53
CA LEU A 66 -6.89 -15.66 -6.67
C LEU A 66 -8.17 -16.24 -7.29
N CYS A 67 -8.32 -16.19 -8.62
CA CYS A 67 -9.46 -16.80 -9.31
C CYS A 67 -9.49 -18.32 -9.21
N LEU A 68 -8.38 -18.99 -8.85
CA LEU A 68 -8.36 -20.43 -8.59
C LEU A 68 -9.13 -20.81 -7.31
N ASN A 69 -9.43 -19.84 -6.45
CA ASN A 69 -10.30 -20.05 -5.29
C ASN A 69 -11.77 -19.72 -5.66
N PRO A 70 -12.61 -20.73 -5.97
CA PRO A 70 -14.00 -20.48 -6.40
C PRO A 70 -14.91 -19.98 -5.28
N HIS A 71 -14.46 -20.05 -4.03
CA HIS A 71 -15.22 -19.61 -2.87
C HIS A 71 -14.93 -18.16 -2.49
N LEU A 72 -13.92 -17.53 -3.10
CA LEU A 72 -13.56 -16.16 -2.80
C LEU A 72 -14.58 -15.17 -3.38
N LYS A 73 -15.21 -14.41 -2.52
CA LYS A 73 -16.16 -13.35 -2.88
C LYS A 73 -15.51 -11.99 -2.64
N TRP A 74 -15.70 -11.08 -3.60
CA TRP A 74 -15.31 -9.69 -3.50
C TRP A 74 -16.56 -8.85 -3.24
N ASP A 75 -16.50 -8.01 -2.23
CA ASP A 75 -17.50 -6.99 -1.93
C ASP A 75 -16.79 -5.64 -1.97
N VAL A 76 -16.98 -4.91 -3.09
CA VAL A 76 -16.19 -3.71 -3.41
C VAL A 76 -17.12 -2.57 -3.78
N GLU A 77 -16.89 -1.39 -3.19
CA GLU A 77 -17.62 -0.16 -3.47
C GLU A 77 -16.66 1.01 -3.69
N GLY A 78 -17.06 1.98 -4.52
CA GLY A 78 -16.37 3.25 -4.73
C GLY A 78 -15.30 3.24 -5.82
N LEU A 79 -15.40 2.35 -6.83
CA LEU A 79 -14.46 2.30 -7.96
C LEU A 79 -14.90 3.12 -9.18
N GLU A 80 -16.14 3.57 -9.25
CA GLU A 80 -16.84 4.04 -10.46
C GLU A 80 -16.20 5.30 -11.05
N SER A 81 -15.63 6.16 -10.22
CA SER A 81 -15.04 7.45 -10.64
C SER A 81 -13.52 7.42 -10.79
N LEU A 82 -12.91 6.22 -10.70
CA LEU A 82 -11.46 6.09 -10.80
C LEU A 82 -10.98 6.10 -12.25
N ASN A 83 -9.79 6.68 -12.48
CA ASN A 83 -9.23 6.84 -13.81
C ASN A 83 -7.69 6.64 -13.80
N LYS A 84 -7.16 5.91 -14.79
CA LYS A 84 -5.72 5.66 -14.96
C LYS A 84 -4.89 6.91 -15.36
N LYS A 85 -5.54 8.00 -15.72
CA LYS A 85 -4.87 9.25 -16.12
C LYS A 85 -4.66 10.21 -14.95
N ASN A 86 -5.22 9.91 -13.79
CA ASN A 86 -5.17 10.76 -12.61
C ASN A 86 -4.04 10.37 -11.66
N TRP A 87 -3.64 11.29 -10.79
CA TRP A 87 -2.73 11.04 -9.68
C TRP A 87 -3.51 10.79 -8.40
N TYR A 88 -3.16 9.75 -7.67
CA TYR A 88 -3.82 9.40 -6.41
C TYR A 88 -2.85 9.26 -5.25
N LEU A 89 -3.25 9.79 -4.11
CA LEU A 89 -2.69 9.41 -2.82
C LEU A 89 -3.64 8.43 -2.17
N LEU A 90 -3.23 7.17 -2.01
CA LEU A 90 -4.04 6.12 -1.42
C LEU A 90 -3.58 5.86 0.01
N ILE A 91 -4.49 6.00 0.95
CA ILE A 91 -4.29 5.61 2.36
C ILE A 91 -5.14 4.39 2.67
N CYS A 92 -4.54 3.41 3.36
CA CYS A 92 -5.20 2.17 3.70
C CYS A 92 -4.80 1.71 5.10
N ASN A 93 -5.70 1.03 5.80
CA ASN A 93 -5.36 0.25 6.98
C ASN A 93 -4.47 -0.95 6.59
N HIS A 94 -3.73 -1.50 7.55
CA HIS A 94 -2.79 -2.57 7.28
C HIS A 94 -2.96 -3.74 8.25
N HIS A 95 -3.61 -4.77 7.78
CA HIS A 95 -3.93 -5.95 8.58
C HIS A 95 -3.01 -7.14 8.27
N SER A 96 -2.71 -7.36 6.99
CA SER A 96 -2.02 -8.56 6.52
C SER A 96 -1.10 -8.27 5.33
N TRP A 97 -0.23 -9.22 4.98
CA TRP A 97 0.45 -9.23 3.69
C TRP A 97 -0.52 -9.37 2.51
N ALA A 98 -1.70 -9.95 2.74
CA ALA A 98 -2.77 -10.03 1.75
C ALA A 98 -3.19 -8.65 1.23
N ASP A 99 -3.10 -7.60 2.05
CA ASP A 99 -3.52 -6.25 1.69
C ASP A 99 -2.80 -5.74 0.45
N ILE A 100 -1.49 -6.03 0.32
CA ILE A 100 -0.68 -5.63 -0.84
C ILE A 100 -1.19 -6.33 -2.10
N VAL A 101 -1.44 -7.63 -2.02
CA VAL A 101 -1.96 -8.44 -3.13
C VAL A 101 -3.34 -7.93 -3.54
N VAL A 102 -4.23 -7.71 -2.56
CA VAL A 102 -5.60 -7.22 -2.79
C VAL A 102 -5.58 -5.86 -3.48
N LEU A 103 -4.82 -4.88 -2.96
CA LEU A 103 -4.71 -3.56 -3.56
C LEU A 103 -4.11 -3.62 -4.98
N CYS A 104 -3.10 -4.44 -5.21
CA CYS A 104 -2.51 -4.63 -6.53
C CYS A 104 -3.52 -5.22 -7.52
N VAL A 105 -4.19 -6.29 -7.12
CA VAL A 105 -5.17 -6.99 -7.97
C VAL A 105 -6.40 -6.12 -8.23
N LEU A 106 -6.95 -5.48 -7.20
CA LEU A 106 -8.16 -4.66 -7.35
C LEU A 106 -7.90 -3.46 -8.25
N PHE A 107 -6.86 -2.69 -7.95
CA PHE A 107 -6.66 -1.39 -8.59
C PHE A 107 -5.93 -1.43 -9.94
N ARG A 108 -5.35 -2.55 -10.36
CA ARG A 108 -4.56 -2.66 -11.61
C ARG A 108 -5.26 -2.16 -12.88
N LYS A 109 -6.60 -2.21 -12.91
CA LYS A 109 -7.41 -1.76 -14.05
C LYS A 109 -8.06 -0.39 -13.85
N HIS A 110 -8.07 0.15 -12.63
CA HIS A 110 -8.81 1.36 -12.26
C HIS A 110 -7.95 2.61 -12.12
N ILE A 111 -6.74 2.48 -11.57
CA ILE A 111 -5.83 3.59 -11.31
C ILE A 111 -4.42 3.30 -11.85
N PRO A 112 -3.52 4.31 -11.92
CA PRO A 112 -2.11 4.08 -12.24
C PRO A 112 -1.43 3.10 -11.27
N MET A 113 -0.33 2.47 -11.72
CA MET A 113 0.38 1.47 -10.90
C MET A 113 0.76 2.01 -9.53
N ASN A 114 0.49 1.19 -8.52
CA ASN A 114 0.75 1.49 -7.12
C ASN A 114 2.25 1.60 -6.85
N LYS A 115 2.67 2.68 -6.22
CA LYS A 115 4.02 2.89 -5.70
C LYS A 115 3.94 2.96 -4.17
N TYR A 116 4.64 2.05 -3.50
CA TYR A 116 4.59 1.93 -2.04
C TYR A 116 5.76 2.64 -1.38
N PHE A 117 5.51 3.28 -0.24
CA PHE A 117 6.58 3.67 0.67
C PHE A 117 7.10 2.43 1.41
N LEU A 118 8.30 2.00 1.04
CA LEU A 118 8.89 0.76 1.54
C LEU A 118 9.83 1.02 2.72
N LYS A 119 9.90 0.06 3.65
CA LYS A 119 10.95 0.08 4.67
C LYS A 119 12.32 -0.20 4.03
N GLN A 120 13.38 0.49 4.47
CA GLN A 120 14.73 0.32 3.94
C GLN A 120 15.20 -1.15 3.96
N GLN A 121 14.80 -1.93 4.97
CA GLN A 121 15.16 -3.34 5.06
C GLN A 121 14.64 -4.19 3.90
N LEU A 122 13.55 -3.75 3.25
CA LEU A 122 12.99 -4.48 2.11
C LEU A 122 13.90 -4.43 0.87
N ALA A 123 14.82 -3.47 0.80
CA ALA A 123 15.83 -3.40 -0.27
C ALA A 123 16.73 -4.64 -0.33
N TRP A 124 16.87 -5.35 0.79
CA TRP A 124 17.74 -6.54 0.92
C TRP A 124 17.00 -7.86 0.60
N VAL A 125 15.68 -7.80 0.37
CA VAL A 125 14.93 -9.01 0.00
C VAL A 125 15.24 -9.33 -1.47
N PRO A 126 15.77 -10.55 -1.76
CA PRO A 126 16.12 -10.95 -3.11
C PRO A 126 14.97 -10.76 -4.09
N PHE A 127 15.27 -10.38 -5.31
CA PHE A 127 14.34 -10.04 -6.40
C PHE A 127 13.40 -8.88 -6.09
N ILE A 128 12.68 -8.92 -4.95
CA ILE A 128 11.68 -7.89 -4.57
C ILE A 128 12.36 -6.54 -4.36
N GLY A 129 13.45 -6.48 -3.60
CA GLY A 129 14.14 -5.22 -3.30
C GLY A 129 14.66 -4.54 -4.55
N LEU A 130 15.33 -5.29 -5.43
CA LEU A 130 15.85 -4.78 -6.70
C LEU A 130 14.74 -4.40 -7.67
N ALA A 131 13.66 -5.17 -7.77
CA ALA A 131 12.51 -4.84 -8.60
C ALA A 131 11.81 -3.56 -8.11
N CYS A 132 11.60 -3.40 -6.81
CA CYS A 132 11.05 -2.17 -6.23
C CYS A 132 11.95 -0.95 -6.48
N TRP A 133 13.28 -1.12 -6.42
CA TRP A 133 14.24 -0.07 -6.77
C TRP A 133 14.12 0.33 -8.27
N ALA A 134 14.07 -0.65 -9.16
CA ALA A 134 13.91 -0.41 -10.61
C ALA A 134 12.56 0.25 -10.96
N LEU A 135 11.53 -0.04 -10.16
CA LEU A 135 10.21 0.59 -10.22
C LEU A 135 10.16 2.00 -9.59
N ASP A 136 11.30 2.55 -9.16
CA ASP A 136 11.41 3.83 -8.46
C ASP A 136 10.64 3.93 -7.13
N MET A 137 10.31 2.81 -6.49
CA MET A 137 9.62 2.82 -5.20
C MET A 137 10.52 3.41 -4.11
N PRO A 138 10.02 4.36 -3.30
CA PRO A 138 10.84 5.03 -2.29
C PRO A 138 11.12 4.13 -1.09
N PHE A 139 12.39 3.90 -0.79
CA PHE A 139 12.84 3.23 0.43
C PHE A 139 13.05 4.25 1.55
N MET A 140 12.25 4.11 2.61
CA MET A 140 12.21 5.03 3.73
C MET A 140 13.08 4.54 4.88
N LYS A 141 14.05 5.36 5.31
CA LYS A 141 14.73 5.17 6.60
C LYS A 141 13.88 5.77 7.69
N ARG A 142 13.37 4.95 8.59
CA ARG A 142 12.61 5.44 9.75
C ARG A 142 13.51 5.43 10.96
N TYR A 143 13.94 6.62 11.37
CA TYR A 143 14.72 6.79 12.60
C TYR A 143 13.80 6.83 13.81
N SER A 144 14.17 6.12 14.89
CA SER A 144 13.43 6.22 16.14
C SER A 144 13.63 7.61 16.77
N ARG A 145 12.69 8.04 17.61
CA ARG A 145 12.77 9.31 18.31
C ARG A 145 14.07 9.39 19.16
N SER A 146 14.44 8.31 19.82
CA SER A 146 15.68 8.22 20.62
C SER A 146 16.94 8.34 19.76
N TYR A 147 16.91 7.81 18.54
CA TYR A 147 18.00 7.98 17.59
C TYR A 147 18.13 9.44 17.12
N LEU A 148 16.99 10.08 16.77
CA LEU A 148 16.97 11.49 16.31
C LEU A 148 17.34 12.48 17.41
N ILE A 149 17.16 12.13 18.68
CA ILE A 149 17.66 12.94 19.81
C ILE A 149 19.18 12.90 19.88
N ARG A 150 19.78 11.70 19.66
CA ARG A 150 21.24 11.50 19.66
C ARG A 150 21.92 11.98 18.38
N HIS A 151 21.17 12.07 17.27
CA HIS A 151 21.66 12.44 15.95
C HIS A 151 20.77 13.53 15.33
N PRO A 152 20.79 14.76 15.88
CA PRO A 152 19.93 15.86 15.40
C PRO A 152 20.20 16.23 13.94
N GLU A 153 21.41 15.99 13.40
CA GLU A 153 21.78 16.19 12.00
C GLU A 153 21.05 15.26 11.01
N ARG A 154 20.39 14.23 11.53
CA ARG A 154 19.56 13.31 10.73
C ARG A 154 18.11 13.73 10.61
N ARG A 155 17.69 14.75 11.40
CA ARG A 155 16.33 15.31 11.29
C ARG A 155 16.12 15.89 9.90
N GLY A 156 15.01 15.54 9.27
CA GLY A 156 14.67 16.01 7.92
C GLY A 156 15.34 15.26 6.76
N LYS A 157 16.34 14.39 6.99
CA LYS A 157 16.91 13.58 5.90
C LYS A 157 15.89 12.61 5.31
N ASP A 158 14.95 12.14 6.11
CA ASP A 158 13.84 11.30 5.66
C ASP A 158 12.92 12.09 4.73
N VAL A 159 12.69 13.38 5.06
CA VAL A 159 11.90 14.32 4.25
C VAL A 159 12.55 14.51 2.89
N GLU A 160 13.84 14.83 2.87
CA GLU A 160 14.58 15.09 1.63
C GLU A 160 14.66 13.84 0.75
N THR A 161 14.89 12.65 1.36
CA THR A 161 14.89 11.38 0.62
C THR A 161 13.53 11.10 -0.01
N THR A 162 12.44 11.36 0.74
CA THR A 162 11.08 11.20 0.22
C THR A 162 10.81 12.21 -0.87
N ARG A 163 11.19 13.48 -0.70
CA ARG A 163 11.03 14.52 -1.71
C ARG A 163 11.68 14.11 -3.03
N ARG A 164 12.96 13.72 -3.00
CA ARG A 164 13.70 13.25 -4.20
C ARG A 164 13.06 12.05 -4.86
N SER A 165 12.54 11.12 -4.07
CA SER A 165 11.86 9.94 -4.60
C SER A 165 10.52 10.29 -5.24
N CYS A 166 9.77 11.20 -4.61
CA CYS A 166 8.48 11.65 -5.14
C CYS A 166 8.64 12.51 -6.41
N GLU A 167 9.73 13.29 -6.54
CA GLU A 167 9.99 14.09 -7.75
C GLU A 167 10.08 13.25 -9.03
N LYS A 168 10.56 12.01 -8.92
CA LYS A 168 10.58 11.07 -10.05
C LYS A 168 9.19 10.71 -10.57
N PHE A 169 8.16 10.82 -9.73
CA PHE A 169 6.78 10.49 -10.11
C PHE A 169 6.07 11.61 -10.86
N ARG A 170 6.63 12.85 -10.89
CA ARG A 170 6.00 13.99 -11.56
C ARG A 170 5.78 13.81 -13.07
N ALA A 171 6.51 12.91 -13.70
CA ALA A 171 6.48 12.75 -15.16
C ALA A 171 5.28 11.92 -15.66
N HIS A 172 4.65 11.11 -14.81
CA HIS A 172 3.58 10.18 -15.22
C HIS A 172 2.55 9.99 -14.12
N PRO A 173 1.25 9.82 -14.47
CA PRO A 173 0.22 9.47 -13.52
C PRO A 173 0.65 8.31 -12.61
N THR A 174 0.52 8.50 -11.32
CA THR A 174 1.05 7.57 -10.32
C THR A 174 0.10 7.51 -9.12
N THR A 175 -0.06 6.33 -8.56
CA THR A 175 -0.74 6.14 -7.27
C THR A 175 0.31 5.90 -6.19
N ILE A 176 0.38 6.78 -5.20
CA ILE A 176 1.23 6.58 -4.02
C ILE A 176 0.40 5.92 -2.93
N VAL A 177 0.81 4.73 -2.51
CA VAL A 177 0.13 3.96 -1.46
C VAL A 177 0.85 4.10 -0.13
N ASN A 178 0.11 4.48 0.89
CA ASN A 178 0.60 4.59 2.25
C ASN A 178 -0.27 3.80 3.23
N PHE A 179 0.31 2.78 3.83
CA PHE A 179 -0.25 2.15 5.02
C PHE A 179 0.08 3.03 6.24
N VAL A 180 -0.83 3.93 6.59
CA VAL A 180 -0.56 5.02 7.53
C VAL A 180 -0.29 4.56 8.97
N GLU A 181 -0.68 3.36 9.34
CA GLU A 181 -0.31 2.72 10.60
C GLU A 181 1.21 2.44 10.71
N GLY A 182 1.85 2.27 9.54
CA GLY A 182 3.28 2.03 9.43
C GLY A 182 3.73 0.62 9.83
N SER A 183 2.79 -0.22 10.28
CA SER A 183 2.99 -1.65 10.53
C SER A 183 1.64 -2.36 10.48
N ARG A 184 1.64 -3.68 10.26
CA ARG A 184 0.43 -4.49 10.31
C ARG A 184 -0.16 -4.49 11.70
N PHE A 185 -1.50 -4.43 11.76
CA PHE A 185 -2.26 -4.58 12.98
C PHE A 185 -1.96 -5.92 13.65
N THR A 186 -1.81 -5.91 14.95
CA THR A 186 -1.89 -7.07 15.83
C THR A 186 -2.42 -6.59 17.18
N GLU A 187 -3.10 -7.45 17.92
CA GLU A 187 -3.65 -7.09 19.22
C GLU A 187 -2.57 -6.62 20.19
N ASP A 188 -1.39 -7.28 20.19
CA ASP A 188 -0.24 -6.88 21.02
C ASP A 188 0.20 -5.43 20.71
N LYS A 189 0.26 -5.07 19.41
CA LYS A 189 0.63 -3.70 19.03
C LYS A 189 -0.45 -2.70 19.37
N ARG A 190 -1.72 -3.07 19.27
CA ARG A 190 -2.84 -2.23 19.68
C ARG A 190 -2.69 -1.86 21.15
N GLN A 191 -2.42 -2.85 22.01
CA GLN A 191 -2.20 -2.64 23.43
C GLN A 191 -0.92 -1.82 23.70
N GLN A 192 0.21 -2.17 23.08
CA GLN A 192 1.48 -1.46 23.23
C GLN A 192 1.39 0.02 22.81
N THR A 193 0.65 0.31 21.74
CA THR A 193 0.47 1.68 21.26
C THR A 193 -0.67 2.42 21.97
N ARG A 194 -1.41 1.73 22.85
CA ARG A 194 -2.62 2.25 23.49
C ARG A 194 -3.58 2.83 22.45
N SER A 195 -3.81 2.07 21.37
CA SER A 195 -4.68 2.54 20.29
C SER A 195 -6.09 2.83 20.81
N PRO A 196 -6.67 3.99 20.48
CA PRO A 196 -8.06 4.28 20.80
C PRO A 196 -9.05 3.54 19.90
N TYR A 197 -8.55 2.88 18.84
CA TYR A 197 -9.33 2.14 17.84
C TYR A 197 -9.39 0.66 18.19
N GLN A 198 -10.48 0.01 17.75
CA GLN A 198 -10.70 -1.41 18.02
C GLN A 198 -10.01 -2.31 16.98
N ASN A 199 -10.02 -1.89 15.71
CA ASN A 199 -9.49 -2.67 14.59
C ASN A 199 -8.22 -2.08 13.98
N LEU A 200 -7.73 -0.95 14.47
CA LEU A 200 -6.68 -0.16 13.83
C LEU A 200 -5.58 0.25 14.83
N LEU A 201 -4.38 0.50 14.32
CA LEU A 201 -3.33 1.18 15.06
C LEU A 201 -3.41 2.70 14.81
N PRO A 202 -2.84 3.53 15.72
CA PRO A 202 -2.82 4.98 15.54
C PRO A 202 -2.16 5.39 14.22
N PRO A 203 -2.79 6.24 13.40
CA PRO A 203 -2.26 6.63 12.10
C PRO A 203 -1.10 7.62 12.23
N LYS A 204 -0.10 7.49 11.35
CA LYS A 204 1.11 8.32 11.31
C LYS A 204 1.03 9.29 10.13
N ALA A 205 0.78 10.55 10.42
CA ALA A 205 0.55 11.58 9.42
C ALA A 205 1.77 11.95 8.56
N ALA A 206 2.99 11.74 9.06
CA ALA A 206 4.20 12.25 8.41
C ALA A 206 4.36 11.84 6.93
N GLY A 207 4.12 10.56 6.61
CA GLY A 207 4.28 10.06 5.24
C GLY A 207 3.28 10.67 4.26
N ILE A 208 2.02 10.88 4.69
CA ILE A 208 0.97 11.50 3.89
C ILE A 208 1.26 12.98 3.70
N ALA A 209 1.55 13.69 4.80
CA ALA A 209 1.83 15.12 4.75
C ALA A 209 3.03 15.44 3.85
N MET A 210 4.06 14.57 3.85
CA MET A 210 5.21 14.71 2.96
C MET A 210 4.84 14.47 1.50
N ALA A 211 4.05 13.44 1.19
CA ALA A 211 3.59 13.19 -0.16
C ALA A 211 2.75 14.37 -0.69
N LEU A 212 1.85 14.90 0.12
CA LEU A 212 1.05 16.09 -0.21
C LEU A 212 1.91 17.35 -0.38
N ASN A 213 2.93 17.54 0.44
CA ASN A 213 3.81 18.70 0.30
C ASN A 213 4.60 18.67 -1.01
N VAL A 214 5.06 17.49 -1.46
CA VAL A 214 5.88 17.36 -2.66
C VAL A 214 5.06 17.28 -3.95
N LEU A 215 3.95 16.56 -3.93
CA LEU A 215 3.15 16.24 -5.11
C LEU A 215 1.69 16.74 -5.00
N GLY A 216 1.35 17.46 -3.93
CA GLY A 216 -0.04 17.80 -3.64
C GLY A 216 -0.78 18.46 -4.79
N ALA A 217 -0.11 19.37 -5.52
CA ALA A 217 -0.68 20.01 -6.69
C ALA A 217 -0.95 19.06 -7.88
N GLN A 218 -0.41 17.85 -7.86
CA GLN A 218 -0.59 16.85 -8.91
C GLN A 218 -1.63 15.78 -8.53
N PHE A 219 -1.92 15.59 -7.23
CA PHE A 219 -2.93 14.64 -6.82
C PHE A 219 -4.34 15.17 -7.13
N ASP A 220 -5.08 14.41 -7.89
CA ASP A 220 -6.48 14.71 -8.18
C ASP A 220 -7.37 14.40 -6.97
N LYS A 221 -7.11 13.30 -6.29
CA LYS A 221 -7.89 12.83 -5.13
C LYS A 221 -7.02 12.04 -4.14
N LEU A 222 -7.45 12.05 -2.87
CA LEU A 222 -7.00 11.10 -1.88
C LEU A 222 -8.02 9.96 -1.82
N LEU A 223 -7.53 8.71 -1.95
CA LEU A 223 -8.35 7.50 -1.80
C LEU A 223 -8.20 7.00 -0.37
N ASN A 224 -9.27 7.07 0.42
CA ASN A 224 -9.33 6.46 1.75
C ASN A 224 -9.89 5.05 1.61
N VAL A 225 -9.01 4.05 1.57
CA VAL A 225 -9.37 2.65 1.36
C VAL A 225 -9.49 1.91 2.67
N THR A 226 -10.66 1.32 2.92
CA THR A 226 -10.91 0.40 4.03
C THR A 226 -10.88 -1.02 3.51
N LEU A 227 -10.04 -1.86 4.10
CA LEU A 227 -9.88 -3.25 3.73
C LEU A 227 -10.18 -4.14 4.94
N CYS A 228 -11.06 -5.13 4.74
CA CYS A 228 -11.50 -6.04 5.79
C CYS A 228 -11.65 -7.47 5.27
N TYR A 229 -11.38 -8.45 6.16
CA TYR A 229 -11.54 -9.89 5.93
C TYR A 229 -12.48 -10.46 7.01
N PRO A 230 -13.79 -10.20 6.93
CA PRO A 230 -14.71 -10.43 8.06
C PRO A 230 -14.77 -11.88 8.55
N GLU A 231 -14.55 -12.83 7.65
CA GLU A 231 -14.60 -14.28 7.96
C GLU A 231 -13.21 -14.90 8.19
N ASN A 232 -12.11 -14.16 7.85
CA ASN A 232 -10.72 -14.65 7.88
C ASN A 232 -9.77 -13.68 8.60
N ASP A 233 -10.22 -13.06 9.68
CA ASP A 233 -9.55 -11.96 10.36
C ASP A 233 -8.15 -12.31 10.93
N ARG A 234 -7.95 -13.57 11.34
CA ARG A 234 -6.71 -14.00 12.02
C ARG A 234 -5.54 -14.22 11.08
N THR A 235 -5.76 -14.88 9.96
CA THR A 235 -4.70 -15.35 9.04
C THR A 235 -5.02 -15.10 7.57
N PRO A 236 -5.45 -13.88 7.14
CA PRO A 236 -5.94 -13.64 5.77
C PRO A 236 -4.94 -14.04 4.68
N PHE A 237 -3.64 -13.84 4.92
CA PHE A 237 -2.60 -14.18 3.94
C PHE A 237 -2.44 -15.69 3.73
N PHE A 238 -2.41 -16.46 4.84
CA PHE A 238 -2.35 -17.92 4.75
C PHE A 238 -3.65 -18.51 4.20
N ASP A 239 -4.78 -17.93 4.58
CA ASP A 239 -6.08 -18.35 4.06
C ASP A 239 -6.22 -18.05 2.57
N MET A 240 -5.63 -16.94 2.09
CA MET A 240 -5.53 -16.61 0.67
C MET A 240 -4.70 -17.66 -0.08
N LEU A 241 -3.52 -18.00 0.40
CA LEU A 241 -2.64 -18.97 -0.23
C LEU A 241 -3.17 -20.42 -0.19
N SER A 242 -3.88 -20.76 0.89
CA SER A 242 -4.47 -22.10 1.05
C SER A 242 -5.86 -22.25 0.42
N GLY A 243 -6.39 -21.21 -0.25
CA GLY A 243 -7.73 -21.20 -0.84
C GLY A 243 -8.87 -21.19 0.18
N LYS A 244 -8.59 -20.82 1.44
CA LYS A 244 -9.58 -20.73 2.53
C LYS A 244 -10.15 -19.33 2.70
N LEU A 245 -9.58 -18.33 2.04
CA LEU A 245 -10.10 -16.98 2.08
C LEU A 245 -11.45 -16.93 1.38
N THR A 246 -12.49 -16.56 2.11
CA THR A 246 -13.87 -16.59 1.61
C THR A 246 -14.36 -15.24 1.15
N ARG A 247 -13.87 -14.15 1.80
CA ARG A 247 -14.37 -12.82 1.48
C ARG A 247 -13.31 -11.73 1.67
N ILE A 248 -13.31 -10.81 0.71
CA ILE A 248 -12.56 -9.56 0.76
C ILE A 248 -13.56 -8.42 0.63
N VAL A 249 -13.60 -7.54 1.62
CA VAL A 249 -14.44 -6.33 1.60
C VAL A 249 -13.54 -5.13 1.43
N VAL A 250 -13.84 -4.29 0.42
CA VAL A 250 -13.10 -3.05 0.16
C VAL A 250 -14.09 -1.91 -0.01
N ARG A 251 -13.86 -0.82 0.71
CA ARG A 251 -14.59 0.44 0.58
C ARG A 251 -13.60 1.53 0.18
N VAL A 252 -13.93 2.29 -0.84
CA VAL A 252 -13.06 3.35 -1.39
C VAL A 252 -13.80 4.67 -1.31
N ASP A 253 -13.38 5.52 -0.39
CA ASP A 253 -13.92 6.87 -0.23
C ASP A 253 -12.98 7.87 -0.93
N LEU A 254 -13.56 8.75 -1.74
CA LEU A 254 -12.85 9.83 -2.41
C LEU A 254 -12.84 11.07 -1.51
N VAL A 255 -11.68 11.39 -0.96
CA VAL A 255 -11.50 12.56 -0.11
C VAL A 255 -10.90 13.71 -0.95
N PRO A 256 -11.55 14.88 -0.99
CA PRO A 256 -10.99 16.06 -1.65
C PRO A 256 -9.66 16.47 -0.99
N ILE A 257 -8.70 16.89 -1.79
CA ILE A 257 -7.45 17.47 -1.31
C ILE A 257 -7.62 19.00 -1.36
N ASP A 258 -8.03 19.57 -0.23
CA ASP A 258 -8.24 21.00 -0.09
C ASP A 258 -6.98 21.74 0.38
N ALA A 259 -7.04 23.08 0.42
CA ALA A 259 -5.92 23.92 0.84
C ALA A 259 -5.49 23.66 2.30
N GLY A 260 -6.38 23.17 3.14
CA GLY A 260 -6.09 22.84 4.54
C GLY A 260 -5.17 21.64 4.72
N LEU A 261 -5.00 20.81 3.67
CA LEU A 261 -4.10 19.66 3.68
C LEU A 261 -2.68 20.00 3.17
N HIS A 262 -2.45 21.26 2.73
CA HIS A 262 -1.15 21.75 2.28
C HIS A 262 -0.52 22.64 3.34
N GLY A 263 0.72 22.35 3.72
CA GLY A 263 1.45 23.15 4.71
C GLY A 263 2.76 22.54 5.15
N ASP A 264 3.53 23.27 5.93
CA ASP A 264 4.82 22.81 6.45
C ASP A 264 4.64 21.90 7.68
N TYR A 265 4.48 20.62 7.43
CA TYR A 265 4.35 19.60 8.48
C TYR A 265 5.58 19.51 9.41
N VAL A 266 6.75 19.94 8.94
CA VAL A 266 8.01 19.82 9.71
C VAL A 266 8.17 20.97 10.69
N ASN A 267 7.93 22.21 10.25
CA ASN A 267 8.24 23.41 11.00
C ASN A 267 7.00 24.07 11.63
N ASP A 268 5.81 23.92 11.02
CA ASP A 268 4.57 24.47 11.55
C ASP A 268 3.87 23.47 12.50
N LYS A 269 3.96 23.77 13.81
CA LYS A 269 3.32 22.96 14.86
C LYS A 269 1.79 22.99 14.81
N ASN A 270 1.19 24.09 14.36
CA ASN A 270 -0.26 24.24 14.28
C ASN A 270 -0.80 23.42 13.11
N PHE A 271 -0.18 23.54 11.94
CA PHE A 271 -0.48 22.70 10.80
C PHE A 271 -0.35 21.21 11.14
N LYS A 272 0.74 20.81 11.77
CA LYS A 272 0.98 19.43 12.19
C LYS A 272 -0.11 18.89 13.11
N ARG A 273 -0.59 19.69 14.09
CA ARG A 273 -1.69 19.29 14.98
C ARG A 273 -3.01 19.17 14.21
N GLY A 274 -3.32 20.15 13.36
CA GLY A 274 -4.52 20.16 12.54
C GLY A 274 -4.60 18.94 11.62
N PHE A 275 -3.50 18.69 10.93
CA PHE A 275 -3.37 17.54 10.02
C PHE A 275 -3.51 16.18 10.75
N GLN A 276 -2.88 16.04 11.92
CA GLN A 276 -3.03 14.81 12.73
C GLN A 276 -4.47 14.66 13.24
N LYS A 277 -5.13 15.74 13.64
CA LYS A 277 -6.54 15.71 14.06
C LYS A 277 -7.45 15.26 12.93
N TRP A 278 -7.29 15.85 11.74
CA TRP A 278 -8.02 15.46 10.54
C TRP A 278 -7.84 13.96 10.22
N LEU A 279 -6.60 13.47 10.26
CA LEU A 279 -6.32 12.06 9.99
C LEU A 279 -6.91 11.14 11.06
N ASN A 280 -6.91 11.55 12.32
CA ASN A 280 -7.52 10.78 13.40
C ASN A 280 -9.04 10.70 13.24
N THR A 281 -9.70 11.75 12.73
CA THR A 281 -11.14 11.72 12.41
C THR A 281 -11.44 10.68 11.34
N LEU A 282 -10.73 10.71 10.20
CA LEU A 282 -10.86 9.71 9.15
C LEU A 282 -10.62 8.29 9.68
N TRP A 283 -9.66 8.15 10.62
CA TRP A 283 -9.32 6.83 11.18
C TRP A 283 -10.39 6.30 12.12
N LYS A 284 -11.07 7.20 12.84
CA LYS A 284 -12.22 6.85 13.68
C LYS A 284 -13.40 6.36 12.83
N GLU A 285 -13.75 7.10 11.79
CA GLU A 285 -14.81 6.73 10.84
C GLU A 285 -14.51 5.36 10.18
N LYS A 286 -13.25 5.13 9.82
CA LYS A 286 -12.79 3.85 9.27
C LYS A 286 -12.92 2.70 10.27
N ASP A 287 -12.61 2.90 11.53
CA ASP A 287 -12.74 1.90 12.60
C ASP A 287 -14.22 1.51 12.79
N GLU A 288 -15.11 2.51 12.84
CA GLU A 288 -16.56 2.31 12.91
C GLU A 288 -17.10 1.57 11.66
N GLN A 289 -16.58 1.89 10.47
CA GLN A 289 -16.92 1.20 9.22
C GLN A 289 -16.49 -0.27 9.25
N ILE A 290 -15.30 -0.58 9.76
CA ILE A 290 -14.82 -1.97 9.92
C ILE A 290 -15.71 -2.73 10.89
N ASP A 291 -16.11 -2.14 12.02
CA ASP A 291 -17.02 -2.75 12.99
C ASP A 291 -18.40 -3.06 12.37
N SER A 292 -18.93 -2.12 11.60
CA SER A 292 -20.20 -2.31 10.87
C SER A 292 -20.09 -3.47 9.87
N ILE A 293 -19.01 -3.51 9.06
CA ILE A 293 -18.75 -4.60 8.12
C ILE A 293 -18.69 -5.94 8.85
N LYS A 294 -17.86 -6.05 9.90
CA LYS A 294 -17.70 -7.29 10.66
C LYS A 294 -19.03 -7.77 11.27
N SER A 295 -19.83 -6.85 11.78
CA SER A 295 -21.14 -7.14 12.39
C SER A 295 -22.14 -7.63 11.35
N SER A 296 -22.22 -7.02 10.18
CA SER A 296 -23.14 -7.42 9.12
C SER A 296 -22.89 -8.85 8.63
N TYR A 297 -21.62 -9.25 8.48
CA TYR A 297 -21.28 -10.60 8.05
C TYR A 297 -21.38 -11.65 9.15
N LYS A 298 -21.21 -11.27 10.44
CA LYS A 298 -21.44 -12.17 11.56
C LYS A 298 -22.91 -12.56 11.70
N ASN A 299 -23.80 -11.58 11.50
CA ASN A 299 -25.25 -11.80 11.57
C ASN A 299 -25.81 -12.56 10.36
N ALA A 300 -25.19 -12.42 9.18
CA ALA A 300 -25.58 -13.14 7.97
C ALA A 300 -25.14 -14.61 7.95
N GLY A 301 -24.25 -15.02 8.85
CA GLY A 301 -23.76 -16.40 8.98
C GLY A 301 -24.44 -17.22 10.06
N GLN A 302 -25.37 -16.60 10.81
CA GLN A 302 -26.28 -17.29 11.75
C GLN A 302 -27.63 -17.58 11.05
#